data_13c46916c43d87d860b856e852358817
#
_entry.id   13c46916c43d87d860b856e852358817
#
_cell.length_a   1.000
_cell.length_b   1.000
_cell.length_c   1.000
_cell.angle_alpha   90.00
_cell.angle_beta   90.00
_cell.angle_gamma   90.00
#
_symmetry.space_group_name_H-M   'P 1'
#
loop_
_entity.id
_entity.type
_entity.pdbx_description
1 polymer ?
#
loop_
_entity_poly.entity_id
_entity_poly.type
_entity_poly.pdbx_seq_one_letter_code
_entity_poly.pdbx_strand_id
1 'polypeptide(L)'
;MMNLEEIWQQVLKQLQAEMPRASYETWAKDTQALSLEKNVLTVCARNAYARDWLESRMTAIVQNILNGILDHPVSVRFVASENPEVE
;
A
#
# COMPACT_ATOMS: atom_id res chain seq x y z
N MET A 1 -2.02 -3.58 20.18
CA MET A 1 -1.26 -2.73 19.25
C MET A 1 -1.04 -3.47 17.95
N MET A 2 -1.29 -2.81 16.83
CA MET A 2 -1.20 -3.44 15.53
C MET A 2 0.23 -3.35 15.03
N ASN A 3 0.72 -4.45 14.47
CA ASN A 3 2.01 -4.39 13.81
C ASN A 3 1.81 -3.93 12.35
N LEU A 4 2.93 -3.75 11.67
CA LEU A 4 2.91 -3.19 10.33
C LEU A 4 2.11 -4.04 9.37
N GLU A 5 2.28 -5.35 9.44
CA GLU A 5 1.56 -6.25 8.56
C GLU A 5 0.06 -6.19 8.81
N GLU A 6 -0.34 -6.12 10.06
CA GLU A 6 -1.76 -6.04 10.38
C GLU A 6 -2.39 -4.76 9.87
N ILE A 7 -1.65 -3.65 9.97
CA ILE A 7 -2.13 -2.40 9.46
C ILE A 7 -2.36 -2.51 7.96
N TRP A 8 -1.39 -3.05 7.25
CA TRP A 8 -1.50 -3.14 5.80
C TRP A 8 -2.59 -4.13 5.38
N GLN A 9 -2.76 -5.22 6.12
CA GLN A 9 -3.82 -6.15 5.81
C GLN A 9 -5.19 -5.51 5.95
N GLN A 10 -5.37 -4.63 6.92
CA GLN A 10 -6.63 -3.93 7.04
C GLN A 10 -6.86 -2.96 5.90
N VAL A 11 -5.79 -2.31 5.45
CA VAL A 11 -5.90 -1.44 4.28
C VAL A 11 -6.31 -2.24 3.06
N LEU A 12 -5.65 -3.38 2.84
CA LEU A 12 -5.97 -4.22 1.70
C LEU A 12 -7.41 -4.71 1.72
N LYS A 13 -7.89 -5.04 2.91
CA LYS A 13 -9.26 -5.50 3.04
C LYS A 13 -10.24 -4.42 2.61
N GLN A 14 -9.97 -3.19 2.99
CA GLN A 14 -10.83 -2.10 2.56
C GLN A 14 -10.69 -1.79 1.09
N LEU A 15 -9.47 -1.92 0.56
CA LEU A 15 -9.25 -1.71 -0.86
C LEU A 15 -10.01 -2.72 -1.70
N GLN A 16 -10.10 -3.95 -1.22
CA GLN A 16 -10.88 -4.96 -1.93
C GLN A 16 -12.32 -4.52 -2.14
N ALA A 17 -12.87 -3.81 -1.17
CA ALA A 17 -14.23 -3.34 -1.28
C ALA A 17 -14.35 -2.11 -2.17
N GLU A 18 -13.26 -1.38 -2.34
CA GLU A 18 -13.29 -0.11 -3.08
C GLU A 18 -12.88 -0.27 -4.53
N MET A 19 -12.22 -1.34 -4.88
CA MET A 19 -11.66 -1.53 -6.21
C MET A 19 -12.34 -2.65 -6.95
N PRO A 20 -12.39 -2.58 -8.29
CA PRO A 20 -12.77 -3.77 -9.04
C PRO A 20 -11.83 -4.90 -8.72
N ARG A 21 -12.37 -6.09 -8.72
CA ARG A 21 -11.60 -7.26 -8.32
C ARG A 21 -10.35 -7.45 -9.18
N ALA A 22 -10.49 -7.25 -10.48
CA ALA A 22 -9.35 -7.43 -11.37
C ALA A 22 -8.25 -6.43 -11.06
N SER A 23 -8.62 -5.19 -10.75
CA SER A 23 -7.62 -4.19 -10.42
C SER A 23 -6.94 -4.52 -9.10
N TYR A 24 -7.70 -4.96 -8.12
CA TYR A 24 -7.12 -5.33 -6.84
C TYR A 24 -6.10 -6.45 -7.03
N GLU A 25 -6.45 -7.47 -7.78
CA GLU A 25 -5.57 -8.61 -7.93
C GLU A 25 -4.35 -8.28 -8.78
N THR A 26 -4.48 -7.36 -9.70
CA THR A 26 -3.37 -6.98 -10.54
C THR A 26 -2.39 -6.06 -9.82
N TRP A 27 -2.90 -5.11 -9.04
CA TRP A 27 -2.07 -4.03 -8.53
C TRP A 27 -1.83 -4.05 -7.04
N ALA A 28 -2.84 -4.39 -6.26
CA ALA A 28 -2.75 -4.21 -4.81
C ALA A 28 -2.42 -5.47 -4.04
N LYS A 29 -2.79 -6.62 -4.57
CA LYS A 29 -2.73 -7.86 -3.82
C LYS A 29 -1.32 -8.22 -3.35
N ASP A 30 -0.32 -7.95 -4.17
CA ASP A 30 1.04 -8.38 -3.89
C ASP A 30 1.89 -7.30 -3.25
N THR A 31 1.25 -6.30 -2.64
CA THR A 31 1.99 -5.25 -1.97
C THR A 31 2.33 -5.66 -0.55
N GLN A 32 3.38 -5.05 -0.03
CA GLN A 32 3.83 -5.30 1.35
C GLN A 32 4.21 -3.99 2.00
N ALA A 33 3.81 -3.83 3.26
CA ALA A 33 4.26 -2.68 4.03
C ALA A 33 5.67 -2.95 4.53
N LEU A 34 6.56 -2.01 4.31
CA LEU A 34 7.95 -2.15 4.69
C LEU A 34 8.30 -1.43 5.97
N SER A 35 7.77 -0.25 6.17
CA SER A 35 8.11 0.54 7.34
C SER A 35 7.07 1.62 7.57
N LEU A 36 7.01 2.07 8.80
CA LEU A 36 6.19 3.22 9.17
C LEU A 36 7.05 4.10 10.05
N GLU A 37 7.55 5.18 9.47
CA GLU A 37 8.45 6.07 10.16
C GLU A 37 8.04 7.50 9.89
N LYS A 38 8.03 8.32 10.94
CA LYS A 38 7.71 9.74 10.80
C LYS A 38 6.39 9.95 10.07
N ASN A 39 5.42 9.10 10.39
CA ASN A 39 4.09 9.17 9.80
C ASN A 39 4.08 8.96 8.30
N VAL A 40 5.04 8.18 7.78
CA VAL A 40 5.06 7.77 6.39
C VAL A 40 5.11 6.26 6.34
N LEU A 41 4.10 5.67 5.73
CA LEU A 41 4.06 4.23 5.51
C LEU A 41 4.66 3.95 4.15
N THR A 42 5.73 3.17 4.11
CA THR A 42 6.36 2.77 2.86
C THR A 42 5.83 1.40 2.46
N VAL A 43 5.31 1.32 1.25
CA VAL A 43 4.69 0.10 0.75
C VAL A 43 5.40 -0.31 -0.53
N CYS A 44 5.75 -1.57 -0.61
CA CYS A 44 6.45 -2.11 -1.75
C CYS A 44 5.46 -2.74 -2.72
N ALA A 45 5.51 -2.29 -3.98
CA ALA A 45 4.75 -2.93 -5.05
C ALA A 45 5.66 -3.89 -5.78
N ARG A 46 5.07 -4.82 -6.53
CA ARG A 46 5.85 -5.88 -7.13
C ARG A 46 6.77 -5.41 -8.25
N ASN A 47 6.47 -4.29 -8.87
CA ASN A 47 7.35 -3.73 -9.90
C ASN A 47 7.01 -2.25 -10.09
N ALA A 48 7.75 -1.61 -11.00
CA ALA A 48 7.59 -0.18 -11.20
C ALA A 48 6.25 0.18 -11.82
N TYR A 49 5.70 -0.68 -12.65
CA TYR A 49 4.39 -0.44 -13.21
C TYR A 49 3.33 -0.40 -12.13
N ALA A 50 3.39 -1.37 -11.23
CA ALA A 50 2.41 -1.42 -10.15
C ALA A 50 2.58 -0.23 -9.23
N ARG A 51 3.84 0.13 -8.93
CA ARG A 51 4.10 1.30 -8.10
C ARG A 51 3.50 2.56 -8.69
N ASP A 52 3.72 2.78 -9.99
CA ASP A 52 3.23 3.99 -10.63
C ASP A 52 1.71 4.02 -10.65
N TRP A 53 1.10 2.88 -10.92
CA TRP A 53 -0.35 2.81 -10.94
C TRP A 53 -0.94 3.12 -9.57
N LEU A 54 -0.36 2.52 -8.53
CA LEU A 54 -0.85 2.72 -7.18
C LEU A 54 -0.64 4.16 -6.74
N GLU A 55 0.53 4.70 -7.04
CA GLU A 55 0.83 6.06 -6.64
C GLU A 55 -0.10 7.06 -7.30
N SER A 56 -0.39 6.85 -8.58
CA SER A 56 -1.23 7.79 -9.31
C SER A 56 -2.68 7.71 -8.91
N ARG A 57 -3.15 6.52 -8.58
CA ARG A 57 -4.59 6.32 -8.43
C ARG A 57 -5.05 6.03 -7.02
N MET A 58 -4.17 5.49 -6.18
CA MET A 58 -4.60 4.99 -4.89
C MET A 58 -4.05 5.74 -3.69
N THR A 59 -3.14 6.68 -3.90
CA THR A 59 -2.50 7.34 -2.76
C THR A 59 -3.53 7.99 -1.83
N ALA A 60 -4.45 8.76 -2.38
CA ALA A 60 -5.41 9.46 -1.54
C ALA A 60 -6.33 8.49 -0.81
N ILE A 61 -6.76 7.44 -1.52
CA ILE A 61 -7.65 6.46 -0.91
C ILE A 61 -6.95 5.73 0.22
N VAL A 62 -5.70 5.32 -0.02
CA VAL A 62 -4.94 4.60 0.99
C VAL A 62 -4.68 5.49 2.20
N GLN A 63 -4.35 6.75 1.97
CA GLN A 63 -4.10 7.66 3.07
C GLN A 63 -5.35 7.88 3.91
N ASN A 64 -6.51 7.99 3.27
CA ASN A 64 -7.75 8.13 4.01
C ASN A 64 -8.02 6.90 4.87
N ILE A 65 -7.78 5.72 4.32
CA ILE A 65 -7.98 4.49 5.07
C ILE A 65 -7.00 4.44 6.24
N LEU A 66 -5.74 4.77 6.00
CA LEU A 66 -4.74 4.76 7.07
C LEU A 66 -5.08 5.74 8.18
N ASN A 67 -5.53 6.93 7.81
CA ASN A 67 -5.89 7.92 8.82
C ASN A 67 -7.02 7.41 9.71
N GLY A 68 -7.94 6.67 9.13
CA GLY A 68 -9.01 6.08 9.91
C GLY A 68 -8.54 4.97 10.83
N ILE A 69 -7.61 4.14 10.34
CA ILE A 69 -7.11 3.02 11.14
C ILE A 69 -6.22 3.52 12.28
N LEU A 70 -5.34 4.46 11.97
CA LEU A 70 -4.32 4.90 12.92
C LEU A 70 -4.73 6.12 13.72
N ASP A 71 -5.84 6.75 13.33
CA ASP A 71 -6.40 7.86 14.08
C ASP A 71 -5.49 9.08 14.12
N HIS A 72 -4.64 9.23 13.12
CA HIS A 72 -3.86 10.43 12.94
C HIS A 72 -3.36 10.46 11.50
N PRO A 73 -2.93 11.61 11.00
CA PRO A 73 -2.50 11.72 9.60
C PRO A 73 -1.27 10.88 9.33
N VAL A 74 -1.34 10.09 8.28
CA VAL A 74 -0.23 9.25 7.84
C VAL A 74 -0.20 9.31 6.32
N SER A 75 0.98 9.52 5.77
CA SER A 75 1.19 9.50 4.33
C SER A 75 1.59 8.10 3.88
N VAL A 76 1.36 7.80 2.62
CA VAL A 76 1.81 6.53 2.06
C VAL A 76 2.79 6.82 0.94
N ARG A 77 3.81 5.97 0.85
CA ARG A 77 4.80 6.06 -0.20
C ARG A 77 4.94 4.69 -0.83
N PHE A 78 4.81 4.63 -2.16
CA PHE A 78 4.95 3.37 -2.87
C PHE A 78 6.32 3.28 -3.49
N VAL A 79 6.96 2.13 -3.32
CA VAL A 79 8.25 1.86 -3.93
C VAL A 79 8.14 0.57 -4.72
N ALA A 80 9.02 0.38 -5.68
CA ALA A 80 9.01 -0.83 -6.48
C ALA A 80 9.90 -1.87 -5.86
N SER A 81 9.46 -3.11 -5.94
CA SER A 81 10.27 -4.23 -5.48
C SER A 81 11.24 -4.58 -6.59
N GLU A 82 12.25 -3.77 -6.74
CA GLU A 82 13.26 -4.09 -7.71
C GLU A 82 14.14 -5.08 -7.10
N ASN A 83 14.35 -6.14 -7.75
CA ASN A 83 15.14 -7.21 -7.21
C ASN A 83 16.42 -7.33 -8.00
N PRO A 84 17.45 -6.65 -7.61
CA PRO A 84 18.67 -6.62 -8.40
C PRO A 84 19.29 -7.98 -8.60
N GLU A 85 19.02 -8.89 -7.71
CA GLU A 85 19.58 -10.19 -7.90
C GLU A 85 18.91 -10.95 -8.96
N VAL A 86 17.81 -10.49 -9.41
CA VAL A 86 17.11 -11.18 -10.44
C VAL A 86 17.86 -11.13 -11.74
N GLU A 87 18.60 -10.10 -11.90
CA GLU A 87 19.26 -9.97 -13.14
C GLU A 87 20.36 -10.75 -13.32
#